data_8c6972a2cbd2427a9dba818ba2dd6b5f
#
_entry.id   8c6972a2cbd2427a9dba818ba2dd6b5f
#
_cell.length_a   1.000
_cell.length_b   1.000
_cell.length_c   1.000
_cell.angle_alpha   90.00
_cell.angle_beta   90.00
_cell.angle_gamma   90.00
#
_symmetry.space_group_name_H-M   'P 1'
#
loop_
_entity.id
_entity.type
_entity.pdbx_description
1 polymer ?
#
loop_
_entity_poly.entity_id
_entity_poly.type
_entity_poly.pdbx_seq_one_letter_code
_entity_poly.pdbx_strand_id
1 'polypeptide(L)'
;GLHIFFGAYPNMMNLFSELDIEDRLQWKVHKMIFAMQELPGEFATFDFIKGIPAPLNFGLAILLNQKMLTLPEKLQTAPPLLPMLIEGQDFIDKQDELSVTDFMRKYGMPERINEEVFISMAKALDFIDPDKLSMTVVLTAMNRFLNETDGLQMAFLDGNQPDRLCEPMKQSIEKNGGKVLMKQRVKEWVLNEDDTVKHILMANGEVIEADEFISAVPVDVMKRMCPEPWTKMPFFQQMKQLEGIPVINIHLWFDRKLQNVDHLCFSRSPLLSVYADMSTTCKEYYDEEKSM
;
A
#
# COMPACT_ATOMS: atom_id res chain seq x y z
N GLY A 1 -1.82 3.83 -12.71
CA GLY A 1 -2.69 3.95 -11.55
C GLY A 1 -2.14 4.95 -10.54
N LEU A 2 -2.90 5.23 -9.51
CA LEU A 2 -2.45 6.09 -8.43
C LEU A 2 -1.34 5.37 -7.64
N HIS A 3 -0.17 5.99 -7.53
CA HIS A 3 0.96 5.48 -6.75
C HIS A 3 1.36 6.51 -5.71
N ILE A 4 1.48 6.06 -4.48
CA ILE A 4 1.76 6.89 -3.31
C ILE A 4 2.95 6.29 -2.57
N PHE A 5 3.83 7.15 -2.11
CA PHE A 5 4.98 6.79 -1.29
C PHE A 5 4.80 7.42 0.09
N PHE A 6 5.17 6.68 1.13
CA PHE A 6 5.11 7.16 2.49
C PHE A 6 6.50 7.29 3.10
N GLY A 7 6.67 8.22 4.02
CA GLY A 7 7.92 8.38 4.76
C GLY A 7 8.36 7.09 5.51
N ALA A 8 7.39 6.25 5.88
CA ALA A 8 7.64 4.96 6.52
C ALA A 8 8.16 3.85 5.58
N TYR A 9 8.51 4.16 4.33
CA TYR A 9 9.05 3.19 3.36
C TYR A 9 10.57 3.34 3.18
N PRO A 10 11.41 3.04 4.19
CA PRO A 10 12.84 3.35 4.16
C PRO A 10 13.58 2.70 2.99
N ASN A 11 13.26 1.45 2.64
CA ASN A 11 13.89 0.76 1.51
C ASN A 11 13.53 1.43 0.18
N MET A 12 12.30 1.93 0.05
CA MET A 12 11.89 2.64 -1.16
C MET A 12 12.55 4.02 -1.25
N MET A 13 12.66 4.74 -0.13
CA MET A 13 13.40 6.01 -0.08
C MET A 13 14.87 5.81 -0.41
N ASN A 14 15.50 4.75 0.12
CA ASN A 14 16.87 4.39 -0.25
C ASN A 14 17.03 4.11 -1.76
N LEU A 15 16.07 3.39 -2.36
CA LEU A 15 16.07 3.16 -3.80
C LEU A 15 15.97 4.46 -4.61
N PHE A 16 15.14 5.42 -4.19
CA PHE A 16 15.06 6.73 -4.83
C PHE A 16 16.40 7.47 -4.76
N SER A 17 17.07 7.40 -3.61
CA SER A 17 18.39 7.99 -3.41
C SER A 17 19.46 7.31 -4.26
N GLU A 18 19.51 5.97 -4.29
CA GLU A 18 20.46 5.20 -5.12
C GLU A 18 20.30 5.48 -6.63
N LEU A 19 19.07 5.78 -7.06
CA LEU A 19 18.75 6.11 -8.45
C LEU A 19 18.91 7.61 -8.76
N ASP A 20 19.22 8.45 -7.76
CA ASP A 20 19.32 9.91 -7.89
C ASP A 20 18.03 10.55 -8.47
N ILE A 21 16.86 10.13 -7.93
CA ILE A 21 15.53 10.56 -8.37
C ILE A 21 14.63 11.03 -7.21
N GLU A 22 15.18 11.39 -6.06
CA GLU A 22 14.43 11.85 -4.87
C GLU A 22 13.64 13.13 -5.17
N ASP A 23 14.14 13.98 -6.06
CA ASP A 23 13.51 15.23 -6.51
C ASP A 23 12.20 15.03 -7.28
N ARG A 24 11.93 13.80 -7.73
CA ARG A 24 10.66 13.42 -8.38
C ARG A 24 9.52 13.19 -7.40
N LEU A 25 9.81 13.12 -6.10
CA LEU A 25 8.82 12.97 -5.05
C LEU A 25 8.23 14.33 -4.65
N GLN A 26 6.94 14.49 -4.87
CA GLN A 26 6.18 15.66 -4.46
C GLN A 26 5.53 15.41 -3.09
N TRP A 27 6.27 15.73 -2.02
CA TRP A 27 5.79 15.60 -0.66
C TRP A 27 4.62 16.52 -0.37
N LYS A 28 3.54 15.96 0.20
CA LYS A 28 2.35 16.70 0.57
C LYS A 28 2.40 17.15 2.03
N VAL A 29 1.49 18.03 2.40
CA VAL A 29 1.33 18.42 3.80
C VAL A 29 1.04 17.17 4.64
N HIS A 30 1.71 17.04 5.79
CA HIS A 30 1.57 15.87 6.64
C HIS A 30 0.20 15.82 7.32
N LYS A 31 -0.76 15.20 6.66
CA LYS A 31 -2.14 14.98 7.14
C LYS A 31 -2.78 13.80 6.44
N MET A 32 -3.85 13.27 7.01
CA MET A 32 -4.75 12.34 6.36
C MET A 32 -6.11 13.02 6.13
N ILE A 33 -6.71 12.81 4.97
CA ILE A 33 -8.00 13.42 4.59
C ILE A 33 -9.01 12.32 4.30
N PHE A 34 -10.16 12.40 4.98
CA PHE A 34 -11.30 11.50 4.79
C PHE A 34 -12.47 12.29 4.21
N ALA A 35 -12.97 11.86 3.05
CA ALA A 35 -14.18 12.41 2.46
C ALA A 35 -15.41 11.96 3.27
N MET A 36 -16.26 12.90 3.67
CA MET A 36 -17.44 12.62 4.48
C MET A 36 -18.59 12.14 3.59
N GLN A 37 -19.03 10.89 3.77
CA GLN A 37 -20.08 10.30 2.93
C GLN A 37 -21.42 11.01 3.05
N GLU A 38 -21.80 11.39 4.28
CA GLU A 38 -23.08 12.02 4.57
C GLU A 38 -23.11 13.53 4.29
N LEU A 39 -21.92 14.12 4.07
CA LEU A 39 -21.73 15.54 3.83
C LEU A 39 -20.87 15.71 2.57
N PRO A 40 -21.45 15.56 1.36
CA PRO A 40 -20.70 15.69 0.11
C PRO A 40 -19.94 17.02 0.01
N GLY A 41 -18.64 16.95 -0.30
CA GLY A 41 -17.76 18.11 -0.35
C GLY A 41 -17.12 18.50 0.97
N GLU A 42 -17.50 17.87 2.09
CA GLU A 42 -16.82 18.04 3.37
C GLU A 42 -15.76 16.96 3.63
N PHE A 43 -14.75 17.35 4.39
CA PHE A 43 -13.63 16.51 4.76
C PHE A 43 -13.41 16.50 6.27
N ALA A 44 -13.00 15.34 6.80
CA ALA A 44 -12.39 15.22 8.12
C ALA A 44 -10.88 15.02 7.95
N THR A 45 -10.07 15.71 8.75
CA THR A 45 -8.62 15.63 8.67
C THR A 45 -8.00 15.17 9.97
N PHE A 46 -6.91 14.42 9.85
CA PHE A 46 -5.96 14.19 10.92
C PHE A 46 -4.70 14.96 10.56
N ASP A 47 -4.46 16.07 11.26
CA ASP A 47 -3.33 16.96 11.00
C ASP A 47 -2.16 16.62 11.93
N PHE A 48 -0.99 16.36 11.35
CA PHE A 48 0.21 16.03 12.10
C PHE A 48 1.04 17.30 12.32
N ILE A 49 1.20 17.68 13.58
CA ILE A 49 1.87 18.94 13.94
C ILE A 49 3.38 18.78 13.74
N LYS A 50 3.96 19.64 12.91
CA LYS A 50 5.39 19.66 12.63
C LYS A 50 6.21 19.87 13.92
N GLY A 51 7.26 19.06 14.08
CA GLY A 51 8.17 19.14 15.24
C GLY A 51 7.73 18.35 16.45
N ILE A 52 6.57 17.70 16.41
CA ILE A 52 6.17 16.75 17.45
C ILE A 52 6.61 15.35 17.00
N PRO A 53 7.44 14.65 17.78
CA PRO A 53 7.92 13.31 17.39
C PRO A 53 6.83 12.24 17.49
N ALA A 54 7.02 11.16 16.77
CA ALA A 54 6.23 9.94 16.92
C ALA A 54 6.47 9.31 18.34
N PRO A 55 5.46 8.66 18.93
CA PRO A 55 4.08 8.52 18.45
C PRO A 55 3.14 9.66 18.89
N LEU A 56 3.68 10.70 19.56
CA LEU A 56 2.88 11.80 20.14
C LEU A 56 2.13 12.60 19.07
N ASN A 57 2.74 12.83 17.91
CA ASN A 57 2.10 13.52 16.80
C ASN A 57 0.81 12.80 16.34
N PHE A 58 0.84 11.46 16.27
CA PHE A 58 -0.30 10.64 15.92
C PHE A 58 -1.41 10.71 16.99
N GLY A 59 -1.04 10.56 18.26
CA GLY A 59 -1.97 10.68 19.37
C GLY A 59 -2.70 12.03 19.39
N LEU A 60 -1.98 13.11 19.12
CA LEU A 60 -2.54 14.46 19.02
C LEU A 60 -3.46 14.59 17.81
N ALA A 61 -3.06 14.09 16.63
CA ALA A 61 -3.90 14.13 15.44
C ALA A 61 -5.25 13.41 15.68
N ILE A 62 -5.24 12.26 16.36
CA ILE A 62 -6.47 11.55 16.75
C ILE A 62 -7.29 12.40 17.74
N LEU A 63 -6.69 12.95 18.77
CA LEU A 63 -7.41 13.71 19.80
C LEU A 63 -8.05 14.97 19.23
N LEU A 64 -7.37 15.67 18.32
CA LEU A 64 -7.84 16.90 17.71
C LEU A 64 -8.93 16.69 16.65
N ASN A 65 -8.99 15.53 16.00
CA ASN A 65 -10.09 15.22 15.08
C ASN A 65 -11.38 14.98 15.87
N GLN A 66 -12.38 15.82 15.67
CA GLN A 66 -13.68 15.74 16.37
C GLN A 66 -14.83 15.31 15.45
N LYS A 67 -14.58 15.15 14.15
CA LYS A 67 -15.62 14.83 13.16
C LYS A 67 -15.90 13.32 13.04
N MET A 68 -14.89 12.47 13.23
CA MET A 68 -15.01 11.04 12.96
C MET A 68 -15.34 10.22 14.20
N LEU A 69 -14.66 10.46 15.31
CA LEU A 69 -14.83 9.71 16.55
C LEU A 69 -15.03 10.65 17.74
N THR A 70 -15.92 10.26 18.65
CA THR A 70 -16.09 10.92 19.94
C THR A 70 -14.94 10.61 20.89
N LEU A 71 -14.75 11.44 21.93
CA LEU A 71 -13.70 11.19 22.92
C LEU A 71 -13.84 9.83 23.64
N PRO A 72 -15.05 9.37 24.06
CA PRO A 72 -15.20 8.03 24.61
C PRO A 72 -14.78 6.91 23.65
N GLU A 73 -15.13 7.01 22.37
CA GLU A 73 -14.73 6.03 21.34
C GLU A 73 -13.21 5.98 21.16
N LYS A 74 -12.54 7.13 21.14
CA LYS A 74 -11.08 7.22 21.09
C LYS A 74 -10.42 6.55 22.31
N LEU A 75 -10.95 6.82 23.50
CA LEU A 75 -10.45 6.22 24.74
C LEU A 75 -10.71 4.70 24.81
N GLN A 76 -11.78 4.22 24.22
CA GLN A 76 -12.08 2.78 24.14
C GLN A 76 -11.21 2.07 23.10
N THR A 77 -10.81 2.77 22.06
CA THR A 77 -10.00 2.21 20.95
C THR A 77 -8.52 2.12 21.31
N ALA A 78 -7.99 3.04 22.12
CA ALA A 78 -6.56 3.13 22.38
C ALA A 78 -5.99 1.89 23.15
N PRO A 79 -6.61 1.36 24.23
CA PRO A 79 -6.05 0.25 24.98
C PRO A 79 -5.78 -1.02 24.17
N PRO A 80 -6.65 -1.48 23.26
CA PRO A 80 -6.38 -2.63 22.41
C PRO A 80 -5.19 -2.49 21.47
N LEU A 81 -4.82 -1.25 21.12
CA LEU A 81 -3.71 -0.94 20.22
C LEU A 81 -2.39 -0.66 20.94
N LEU A 82 -2.42 -0.36 22.25
CA LEU A 82 -1.21 -0.09 23.02
C LEU A 82 -0.20 -1.24 23.08
N PRO A 83 -0.60 -2.53 23.19
CA PRO A 83 0.34 -3.64 23.19
C PRO A 83 1.22 -3.69 21.94
N MET A 84 0.71 -3.27 20.77
CA MET A 84 1.49 -3.16 19.56
C MET A 84 2.69 -2.22 19.72
N LEU A 85 2.53 -1.11 20.46
CA LEU A 85 3.60 -0.13 20.68
C LEU A 85 4.60 -0.60 21.77
N ILE A 86 4.16 -1.44 22.72
CA ILE A 86 4.96 -1.90 23.87
C ILE A 86 5.69 -3.20 23.54
N GLU A 87 4.99 -4.20 23.00
CA GLU A 87 5.52 -5.53 22.70
C GLU A 87 6.02 -5.63 21.25
N GLY A 88 5.62 -4.68 20.37
CA GLY A 88 6.03 -4.65 18.98
C GLY A 88 5.58 -5.87 18.17
N GLN A 89 6.51 -6.46 17.42
CA GLN A 89 6.22 -7.55 16.48
C GLN A 89 5.67 -8.81 17.17
N ASP A 90 6.12 -9.11 18.39
CA ASP A 90 5.63 -10.28 19.14
C ASP A 90 4.13 -10.24 19.44
N PHE A 91 3.58 -9.05 19.68
CA PHE A 91 2.14 -8.88 19.81
C PHE A 91 1.44 -8.97 18.47
N ILE A 92 2.01 -8.33 17.46
CA ILE A 92 1.45 -8.27 16.10
C ILE A 92 1.27 -9.68 15.54
N ASP A 93 2.29 -10.51 15.59
CA ASP A 93 2.28 -11.88 15.04
C ASP A 93 1.22 -12.78 15.67
N LYS A 94 0.91 -12.57 16.95
CA LYS A 94 -0.16 -13.30 17.66
C LYS A 94 -1.58 -12.98 17.15
N GLN A 95 -1.74 -11.95 16.34
CA GLN A 95 -3.05 -11.53 15.82
C GLN A 95 -3.33 -12.06 14.40
N ASP A 96 -2.46 -12.87 13.82
CA ASP A 96 -2.55 -13.28 12.41
C ASP A 96 -3.82 -14.09 12.09
N GLU A 97 -4.33 -14.86 13.04
CA GLU A 97 -5.56 -15.64 12.88
C GLU A 97 -6.85 -14.78 13.01
N LEU A 98 -6.72 -13.52 13.43
CA LEU A 98 -7.86 -12.63 13.60
C LEU A 98 -8.01 -11.71 12.39
N SER A 99 -9.23 -11.63 11.84
CA SER A 99 -9.57 -10.52 10.97
C SER A 99 -9.61 -9.20 11.75
N VAL A 100 -9.57 -8.06 11.06
CA VAL A 100 -9.75 -6.75 11.71
C VAL A 100 -11.07 -6.71 12.49
N THR A 101 -12.15 -7.21 11.90
CA THR A 101 -13.47 -7.27 12.54
C THR A 101 -13.48 -8.19 13.78
N ASP A 102 -12.81 -9.35 13.72
CA ASP A 102 -12.72 -10.25 14.87
C ASP A 102 -11.86 -9.69 15.99
N PHE A 103 -10.77 -9.02 15.66
CA PHE A 103 -9.94 -8.31 16.63
C PHE A 103 -10.76 -7.23 17.35
N MET A 104 -11.51 -6.41 16.61
CA MET A 104 -12.38 -5.39 17.20
C MET A 104 -13.40 -5.98 18.17
N ARG A 105 -14.04 -7.07 17.75
CA ARG A 105 -15.02 -7.78 18.58
C ARG A 105 -14.39 -8.36 19.84
N LYS A 106 -13.23 -9.01 19.71
CA LYS A 106 -12.47 -9.60 20.83
C LYS A 106 -12.10 -8.58 21.90
N TYR A 107 -11.72 -7.38 21.48
CA TYR A 107 -11.26 -6.32 22.37
C TYR A 107 -12.33 -5.27 22.70
N GLY A 108 -13.56 -5.46 22.25
CA GLY A 108 -14.69 -4.56 22.54
C GLY A 108 -14.52 -3.16 21.98
N MET A 109 -13.90 -3.04 20.80
CA MET A 109 -13.73 -1.74 20.13
C MET A 109 -15.07 -1.26 19.56
N PRO A 110 -15.31 0.08 19.52
CA PRO A 110 -16.56 0.62 18.97
C PRO A 110 -16.70 0.29 17.48
N GLU A 111 -17.89 -0.15 17.05
CA GLU A 111 -18.19 -0.44 15.64
C GLU A 111 -17.91 0.77 14.74
N ARG A 112 -18.18 1.96 15.25
CA ARG A 112 -17.97 3.19 14.50
C ARG A 112 -16.52 3.41 14.04
N ILE A 113 -15.51 2.88 14.74
CA ILE A 113 -14.12 2.98 14.26
C ILE A 113 -13.92 2.15 13.00
N ASN A 114 -14.62 1.02 12.87
CA ASN A 114 -14.60 0.23 11.64
C ASN A 114 -15.17 1.03 10.47
N GLU A 115 -16.36 1.61 10.66
CA GLU A 115 -17.06 2.38 9.65
C GLU A 115 -16.29 3.63 9.22
N GLU A 116 -15.72 4.35 10.18
CA GLU A 116 -15.07 5.64 9.94
C GLU A 116 -13.62 5.52 9.47
N VAL A 117 -12.89 4.48 9.90
CA VAL A 117 -11.45 4.39 9.70
C VAL A 117 -11.03 3.10 8.99
N PHE A 118 -11.31 1.93 9.58
CA PHE A 118 -10.72 0.68 9.10
C PHE A 118 -11.21 0.27 7.72
N ILE A 119 -12.50 0.42 7.41
CA ILE A 119 -13.03 0.12 6.07
C ILE A 119 -12.32 0.95 5.01
N SER A 120 -12.20 2.25 5.23
CA SER A 120 -11.56 3.14 4.26
C SER A 120 -10.06 2.83 4.10
N MET A 121 -9.35 2.60 5.21
CA MET A 121 -7.91 2.32 5.18
C MET A 121 -7.61 0.94 4.61
N ALA A 122 -8.31 -0.10 5.04
CA ALA A 122 -8.11 -1.46 4.52
C ALA A 122 -8.37 -1.53 3.02
N LYS A 123 -9.45 -0.92 2.54
CA LYS A 123 -9.74 -0.85 1.09
C LYS A 123 -8.74 0.00 0.32
N ALA A 124 -8.20 1.06 0.91
CA ALA A 124 -7.26 1.94 0.24
C ALA A 124 -5.85 1.37 0.16
N LEU A 125 -5.41 0.62 1.17
CA LEU A 125 -4.06 0.08 1.29
C LEU A 125 -3.97 -1.37 0.81
N ASP A 126 -4.96 -2.20 1.15
CA ASP A 126 -4.93 -3.65 0.94
C ASP A 126 -6.01 -4.13 -0.05
N PHE A 127 -6.93 -3.25 -0.48
CA PHE A 127 -8.02 -3.55 -1.42
C PHE A 127 -8.99 -4.66 -0.96
N ILE A 128 -9.06 -4.88 0.36
CA ILE A 128 -9.83 -5.97 0.96
C ILE A 128 -10.70 -5.43 2.11
N ASP A 129 -11.82 -6.10 2.37
CA ASP A 129 -12.69 -5.73 3.48
C ASP A 129 -12.10 -6.18 4.83
N PRO A 130 -12.35 -5.42 5.93
CA PRO A 130 -11.83 -5.72 7.26
C PRO A 130 -12.19 -7.10 7.84
N ASP A 131 -13.26 -7.71 7.38
CA ASP A 131 -13.67 -9.07 7.79
C ASP A 131 -12.79 -10.18 7.17
N LYS A 132 -12.04 -9.87 6.12
CA LYS A 132 -11.15 -10.79 5.42
C LYS A 132 -9.67 -10.44 5.56
N LEU A 133 -9.36 -9.26 6.04
CA LEU A 133 -7.99 -8.78 6.22
C LEU A 133 -7.47 -9.23 7.58
N SER A 134 -6.31 -9.89 7.62
CA SER A 134 -5.61 -10.20 8.88
C SER A 134 -5.28 -8.93 9.64
N MET A 135 -5.55 -8.92 10.94
CA MET A 135 -5.20 -7.79 11.82
C MET A 135 -3.69 -7.56 11.89
N THR A 136 -2.88 -8.59 11.70
CA THR A 136 -1.41 -8.47 11.63
C THR A 136 -0.97 -7.49 10.53
N VAL A 137 -1.61 -7.50 9.37
CA VAL A 137 -1.31 -6.57 8.26
C VAL A 137 -1.54 -5.13 8.70
N VAL A 138 -2.69 -4.86 9.30
CA VAL A 138 -3.06 -3.51 9.78
C VAL A 138 -2.14 -3.05 10.91
N LEU A 139 -1.88 -3.91 11.90
CA LEU A 139 -1.00 -3.57 13.02
C LEU A 139 0.44 -3.35 12.57
N THR A 140 0.94 -4.13 11.61
CA THR A 140 2.29 -3.93 11.04
C THR A 140 2.39 -2.56 10.36
N ALA A 141 1.41 -2.21 9.54
CA ALA A 141 1.36 -0.89 8.89
C ALA A 141 1.27 0.24 9.93
N MET A 142 0.36 0.12 10.90
CA MET A 142 0.22 1.11 11.98
C MET A 142 1.50 1.26 12.79
N ASN A 143 2.14 0.14 13.18
CA ASN A 143 3.38 0.18 13.95
C ASN A 143 4.50 0.90 13.18
N ARG A 144 4.62 0.66 11.88
CA ARG A 144 5.56 1.37 11.00
C ARG A 144 5.27 2.87 10.97
N PHE A 145 4.02 3.25 10.70
CA PHE A 145 3.61 4.64 10.62
C PHE A 145 3.76 5.40 11.96
N LEU A 146 3.55 4.70 13.08
CA LEU A 146 3.60 5.30 14.42
C LEU A 146 5.02 5.45 14.98
N ASN A 147 5.98 4.69 14.48
CA ASN A 147 7.36 4.77 14.93
C ASN A 147 8.21 5.77 14.16
N GLU A 148 7.72 6.27 13.03
CA GLU A 148 8.40 7.26 12.18
C GLU A 148 7.68 8.61 12.26
N THR A 149 8.41 9.68 12.60
CA THR A 149 7.81 11.02 12.77
C THR A 149 7.08 11.51 11.52
N ASP A 150 7.64 11.28 10.35
CA ASP A 150 7.06 11.60 9.05
C ASP A 150 6.50 10.37 8.33
N GLY A 151 6.24 9.28 9.08
CA GLY A 151 5.87 7.98 8.52
C GLY A 151 4.60 8.03 7.66
N LEU A 152 3.61 8.80 8.06
CA LEU A 152 2.35 9.00 7.33
C LEU A 152 2.41 10.15 6.31
N GLN A 153 3.52 10.87 6.20
CA GLN A 153 3.66 11.87 5.16
C GLN A 153 3.69 11.21 3.80
N MET A 154 2.85 11.69 2.90
CA MET A 154 2.68 11.13 1.57
C MET A 154 3.44 11.93 0.52
N ALA A 155 3.93 11.23 -0.50
CA ALA A 155 4.45 11.83 -1.71
C ALA A 155 3.83 11.16 -2.95
N PHE A 156 3.67 11.95 -4.01
CA PHE A 156 3.35 11.47 -5.35
C PHE A 156 4.56 11.67 -6.25
N LEU A 157 4.68 10.87 -7.30
CA LEU A 157 5.61 11.18 -8.37
C LEU A 157 5.15 12.45 -9.10
N ASP A 158 6.09 13.23 -9.62
CA ASP A 158 5.85 14.44 -10.39
C ASP A 158 5.32 14.18 -11.81
N GLY A 159 5.13 12.92 -12.17
CA GLY A 159 4.64 12.45 -13.45
C GLY A 159 4.29 10.96 -13.44
N ASN A 160 4.24 10.36 -14.62
CA ASN A 160 3.88 8.95 -14.76
C ASN A 160 4.97 8.01 -14.22
N GLN A 161 4.54 6.91 -13.61
CA GLN A 161 5.46 5.95 -12.99
C GLN A 161 6.44 5.28 -13.98
N PRO A 162 6.05 4.89 -15.21
CA PRO A 162 6.99 4.32 -16.16
C PRO A 162 8.23 5.18 -16.37
N ASP A 163 8.07 6.49 -16.60
CA ASP A 163 9.18 7.38 -16.92
C ASP A 163 9.90 7.87 -15.65
N ARG A 164 9.16 8.05 -14.54
CA ARG A 164 9.71 8.63 -13.31
C ARG A 164 10.42 7.62 -12.41
N LEU A 165 10.04 6.34 -12.48
CA LEU A 165 10.60 5.29 -11.63
C LEU A 165 11.13 4.09 -12.42
N CYS A 166 10.30 3.49 -13.32
CA CYS A 166 10.67 2.24 -13.96
C CYS A 166 11.84 2.41 -14.94
N GLU A 167 11.88 3.51 -15.71
CA GLU A 167 12.97 3.77 -16.64
C GLU A 167 14.32 4.01 -15.93
N PRO A 168 14.43 4.82 -14.84
CA PRO A 168 15.65 4.89 -14.04
C PRO A 168 16.13 3.56 -13.47
N MET A 169 15.20 2.70 -12.99
CA MET A 169 15.55 1.35 -12.53
C MET A 169 16.15 0.52 -13.66
N LYS A 170 15.53 0.54 -14.85
CA LYS A 170 16.05 -0.15 -16.04
C LYS A 170 17.43 0.36 -16.42
N GLN A 171 17.61 1.68 -16.46
CA GLN A 171 18.90 2.30 -16.78
C GLN A 171 20.00 1.89 -15.78
N SER A 172 19.66 1.81 -14.49
CA SER A 172 20.59 1.33 -13.47
C SER A 172 20.98 -0.12 -13.69
N ILE A 173 20.03 -1.00 -14.02
CA ILE A 173 20.29 -2.41 -14.34
C ILE A 173 21.22 -2.51 -15.55
N GLU A 174 20.91 -1.79 -16.63
CA GLU A 174 21.67 -1.84 -17.88
C GLU A 174 23.09 -1.24 -17.72
N LYS A 175 23.22 -0.16 -16.95
CA LYS A 175 24.51 0.45 -16.61
C LYS A 175 25.43 -0.52 -15.86
N ASN A 176 24.86 -1.41 -15.05
CA ASN A 176 25.59 -2.43 -14.31
C ASN A 176 25.74 -3.76 -15.10
N GLY A 177 25.50 -3.76 -16.41
CA GLY A 177 25.70 -4.91 -17.27
C GLY A 177 24.51 -5.90 -17.33
N GLY A 178 23.42 -5.60 -16.63
CA GLY A 178 22.19 -6.38 -16.69
C GLY A 178 21.36 -6.10 -17.94
N LYS A 179 20.25 -6.81 -18.08
CA LYS A 179 19.32 -6.65 -19.20
C LYS A 179 17.88 -6.63 -18.70
N VAL A 180 17.04 -5.77 -19.29
CA VAL A 180 15.58 -5.76 -19.07
C VAL A 180 14.89 -6.22 -20.34
N LEU A 181 14.31 -7.42 -20.32
CA LEU A 181 13.65 -8.03 -21.47
C LEU A 181 12.15 -7.72 -21.42
N MET A 182 11.73 -6.74 -22.19
CA MET A 182 10.32 -6.33 -22.27
C MET A 182 9.52 -7.25 -23.20
N LYS A 183 8.20 -7.41 -22.88
CA LYS A 183 7.28 -8.23 -23.69
C LYS A 183 7.69 -9.69 -23.84
N GLN A 184 8.50 -10.19 -22.92
CA GLN A 184 8.96 -11.57 -22.88
C GLN A 184 8.13 -12.36 -21.85
N ARG A 185 7.42 -13.36 -22.34
CA ARG A 185 6.58 -14.21 -21.47
C ARG A 185 7.35 -15.47 -21.09
N VAL A 186 7.45 -15.71 -19.79
CA VAL A 186 7.91 -17.02 -19.27
C VAL A 186 6.82 -18.05 -19.53
N LYS A 187 7.21 -19.18 -20.12
CA LYS A 187 6.33 -20.32 -20.39
C LYS A 187 6.32 -21.29 -19.22
N GLU A 188 7.51 -21.73 -18.79
CA GLU A 188 7.63 -22.71 -17.71
C GLU A 188 9.01 -22.68 -17.04
N TRP A 189 9.06 -23.25 -15.84
CA TRP A 189 10.26 -23.58 -15.10
C TRP A 189 10.68 -25.01 -15.46
N VAL A 190 11.85 -25.18 -15.98
CA VAL A 190 12.40 -26.51 -16.24
C VAL A 190 13.30 -26.90 -15.07
N LEU A 191 13.05 -28.05 -14.47
CA LEU A 191 13.73 -28.50 -13.27
C LEU A 191 14.85 -29.51 -13.58
N ASN A 192 15.82 -29.58 -12.68
CA ASN A 192 16.76 -30.66 -12.54
C ASN A 192 16.09 -31.89 -11.88
N GLU A 193 16.83 -33.02 -11.80
CA GLU A 193 16.36 -34.23 -11.12
C GLU A 193 16.14 -34.04 -9.60
N ASP A 194 16.77 -33.08 -9.00
CA ASP A 194 16.65 -32.69 -7.58
C ASP A 194 15.61 -31.63 -7.30
N ASP A 195 14.72 -31.33 -8.26
CA ASP A 195 13.68 -30.32 -8.21
C ASP A 195 14.18 -28.87 -8.09
N THR A 196 15.47 -28.59 -8.26
CA THR A 196 15.98 -27.22 -8.42
C THR A 196 15.73 -26.70 -9.83
N VAL A 197 15.74 -25.35 -10.02
CA VAL A 197 15.53 -24.76 -11.35
C VAL A 197 16.79 -24.96 -12.20
N LYS A 198 16.62 -25.62 -13.34
CA LYS A 198 17.67 -25.77 -14.36
C LYS A 198 17.74 -24.54 -15.26
N HIS A 199 16.60 -24.11 -15.77
CA HIS A 199 16.47 -22.95 -16.64
C HIS A 199 15.01 -22.51 -16.75
N ILE A 200 14.77 -21.33 -17.30
CA ILE A 200 13.46 -20.85 -17.68
C ILE A 200 13.29 -21.00 -19.19
N LEU A 201 12.17 -21.60 -19.62
CA LEU A 201 11.75 -21.63 -21.01
C LEU A 201 10.80 -20.46 -21.28
N MET A 202 11.14 -19.65 -22.27
CA MET A 202 10.34 -18.53 -22.73
C MET A 202 9.29 -18.99 -23.75
N ALA A 203 8.21 -18.22 -23.92
CA ALA A 203 7.14 -18.54 -24.87
C ALA A 203 7.61 -18.51 -26.35
N ASN A 204 8.68 -17.81 -26.66
CA ASN A 204 9.31 -17.77 -27.97
C ASN A 204 10.29 -18.95 -28.22
N GLY A 205 10.46 -19.86 -27.24
CA GLY A 205 11.38 -20.99 -27.30
C GLY A 205 12.79 -20.70 -26.81
N GLU A 206 13.10 -19.45 -26.43
CA GLU A 206 14.38 -19.09 -25.84
C GLU A 206 14.55 -19.73 -24.45
N VAL A 207 15.77 -20.14 -24.13
CA VAL A 207 16.14 -20.68 -22.82
C VAL A 207 16.98 -19.65 -22.10
N ILE A 208 16.63 -19.37 -20.84
CA ILE A 208 17.40 -18.48 -19.97
C ILE A 208 17.98 -19.30 -18.81
N GLU A 209 19.29 -19.30 -18.74
CA GLU A 209 20.09 -19.94 -17.68
C GLU A 209 20.61 -18.89 -16.72
N ALA A 210 20.64 -19.21 -15.44
CA ALA A 210 21.20 -18.38 -14.38
C ALA A 210 21.59 -19.24 -13.18
N ASP A 211 22.39 -18.69 -12.27
CA ASP A 211 22.75 -19.35 -11.01
C ASP A 211 21.58 -19.28 -10.02
N GLU A 212 20.80 -18.18 -10.03
CA GLU A 212 19.66 -17.94 -9.17
C GLU A 212 18.48 -17.39 -9.95
N PHE A 213 17.27 -17.74 -9.51
CA PHE A 213 16.01 -17.30 -10.11
C PHE A 213 15.10 -16.68 -9.06
N ILE A 214 14.62 -15.47 -9.31
CA ILE A 214 13.65 -14.78 -8.44
C ILE A 214 12.35 -14.58 -9.20
N SER A 215 11.24 -15.08 -8.64
CA SER A 215 9.90 -14.87 -9.18
C SER A 215 9.18 -13.76 -8.41
N ALA A 216 8.82 -12.70 -9.11
CA ALA A 216 8.02 -11.58 -8.57
C ALA A 216 6.67 -11.45 -9.30
N VAL A 217 6.10 -12.56 -9.76
CA VAL A 217 4.80 -12.60 -10.42
C VAL A 217 3.65 -12.64 -9.39
N PRO A 218 2.44 -12.18 -9.75
CA PRO A 218 1.27 -12.33 -8.87
C PRO A 218 1.01 -13.80 -8.49
N VAL A 219 0.47 -14.02 -7.29
CA VAL A 219 0.27 -15.37 -6.73
C VAL A 219 -0.53 -16.29 -7.64
N ASP A 220 -1.56 -15.80 -8.31
CA ASP A 220 -2.37 -16.60 -9.23
C ASP A 220 -1.61 -17.00 -10.51
N VAL A 221 -0.65 -16.18 -10.92
CA VAL A 221 0.26 -16.54 -12.00
C VAL A 221 1.23 -17.62 -11.52
N MET A 222 1.81 -17.45 -10.32
CA MET A 222 2.73 -18.43 -9.73
C MET A 222 2.04 -19.80 -9.53
N LYS A 223 0.79 -19.83 -9.05
CA LYS A 223 0.00 -21.06 -8.93
C LYS A 223 -0.10 -21.83 -10.26
N ARG A 224 -0.32 -21.09 -11.36
CA ARG A 224 -0.42 -21.72 -12.70
C ARG A 224 0.93 -22.17 -13.26
N MET A 225 2.02 -21.52 -12.85
CA MET A 225 3.36 -21.79 -13.34
C MET A 225 4.14 -22.74 -12.41
N CYS A 226 3.62 -23.06 -11.23
CA CYS A 226 4.28 -23.90 -10.24
C CYS A 226 4.49 -25.31 -10.79
N PRO A 227 5.74 -25.80 -10.89
CA PRO A 227 6.00 -27.16 -11.35
C PRO A 227 5.34 -28.22 -10.46
N GLU A 228 4.96 -29.34 -11.05
CA GLU A 228 4.24 -30.41 -10.35
C GLU A 228 4.98 -30.91 -9.10
N PRO A 229 6.32 -31.16 -9.09
CA PRO A 229 7.02 -31.55 -7.89
C PRO A 229 6.88 -30.54 -6.74
N TRP A 230 6.97 -29.25 -7.04
CA TRP A 230 6.85 -28.19 -6.02
C TRP A 230 5.46 -28.12 -5.39
N THR A 231 4.41 -28.47 -6.13
CA THR A 231 3.04 -28.45 -5.57
C THR A 231 2.84 -29.40 -4.39
N LYS A 232 3.76 -30.37 -4.20
CA LYS A 232 3.76 -31.33 -3.09
C LYS A 232 4.57 -30.86 -1.90
N MET A 233 5.42 -29.83 -2.07
CA MET A 233 6.24 -29.28 -0.99
C MET A 233 5.38 -28.43 -0.04
N PRO A 234 5.55 -28.55 1.30
CA PRO A 234 4.76 -27.80 2.28
C PRO A 234 4.75 -26.29 2.05
N PHE A 235 5.89 -25.70 1.67
CA PHE A 235 6.01 -24.28 1.36
C PHE A 235 5.06 -23.86 0.23
N PHE A 236 5.06 -24.56 -0.90
CA PHE A 236 4.21 -24.22 -2.04
C PHE A 236 2.73 -24.59 -1.84
N GLN A 237 2.44 -25.55 -0.95
CA GLN A 237 1.06 -25.88 -0.61
C GLN A 237 0.32 -24.71 0.04
N GLN A 238 1.03 -23.86 0.79
CA GLN A 238 0.46 -22.66 1.41
C GLN A 238 -0.08 -21.67 0.37
N MET A 239 0.49 -21.61 -0.83
CA MET A 239 -0.02 -20.74 -1.90
C MET A 239 -1.49 -21.03 -2.26
N LYS A 240 -1.99 -22.24 -2.02
CA LYS A 240 -3.39 -22.58 -2.32
C LYS A 240 -4.39 -21.76 -1.51
N GLN A 241 -3.98 -21.29 -0.34
CA GLN A 241 -4.80 -20.47 0.56
C GLN A 241 -4.78 -18.98 0.19
N LEU A 242 -3.82 -18.53 -0.62
CA LEU A 242 -3.72 -17.15 -1.04
C LEU A 242 -4.59 -16.89 -2.27
N GLU A 243 -5.31 -15.79 -2.29
CA GLU A 243 -6.12 -15.36 -3.43
C GLU A 243 -5.67 -13.98 -3.89
N GLY A 244 -5.57 -13.78 -5.20
CA GLY A 244 -5.30 -12.47 -5.78
C GLY A 244 -6.56 -11.62 -5.75
N ILE A 245 -6.45 -10.39 -5.25
CA ILE A 245 -7.57 -9.45 -5.20
C ILE A 245 -7.53 -8.56 -6.46
N PRO A 246 -8.61 -8.55 -7.27
CA PRO A 246 -8.70 -7.67 -8.42
C PRO A 246 -8.90 -6.22 -7.97
N VAL A 247 -8.16 -5.31 -8.58
CA VAL A 247 -8.30 -3.87 -8.35
C VAL A 247 -8.72 -3.18 -9.64
N ILE A 248 -9.75 -2.33 -9.56
CA ILE A 248 -10.19 -1.48 -10.66
C ILE A 248 -9.75 -0.06 -10.39
N ASN A 249 -8.91 0.49 -11.27
CA ASN A 249 -8.55 1.89 -11.24
C ASN A 249 -9.32 2.62 -12.35
N ILE A 250 -10.01 3.70 -11.97
CA ILE A 250 -10.82 4.49 -12.90
C ILE A 250 -10.20 5.87 -13.01
N HIS A 251 -9.92 6.30 -14.24
CA HIS A 251 -9.48 7.64 -14.56
C HIS A 251 -10.65 8.41 -15.17
N LEU A 252 -10.96 9.57 -14.58
CA LEU A 252 -12.06 10.42 -15.01
C LEU A 252 -11.49 11.81 -15.36
N TRP A 253 -11.93 12.37 -16.47
CA TRP A 253 -11.61 13.73 -16.88
C TRP A 253 -12.88 14.56 -16.85
N PHE A 254 -12.80 15.72 -16.21
CA PHE A 254 -13.91 16.64 -16.06
C PHE A 254 -13.63 17.94 -16.84
N ASP A 255 -14.66 18.54 -17.36
CA ASP A 255 -14.60 19.83 -18.06
C ASP A 255 -14.52 21.04 -17.14
N ARG A 256 -14.50 20.83 -15.82
CA ARG A 256 -14.38 21.84 -14.78
C ARG A 256 -13.59 21.31 -13.59
N LYS A 257 -13.05 22.22 -12.79
CA LYS A 257 -12.43 21.88 -11.51
C LYS A 257 -13.51 21.47 -10.50
N LEU A 258 -13.34 20.27 -9.92
CA LEU A 258 -14.27 19.73 -8.92
C LEU A 258 -13.86 20.12 -7.49
N GLN A 259 -12.56 20.08 -7.22
CA GLN A 259 -11.98 20.39 -5.92
C GLN A 259 -10.54 20.88 -6.08
N ASN A 260 -10.03 21.57 -5.06
CA ASN A 260 -8.65 21.99 -5.01
C ASN A 260 -7.96 21.40 -3.76
N VAL A 261 -7.94 20.07 -3.69
CA VAL A 261 -7.30 19.33 -2.59
C VAL A 261 -6.03 18.68 -3.12
N ASP A 262 -4.88 19.24 -2.73
CA ASP A 262 -3.56 18.70 -3.09
C ASP A 262 -3.17 17.57 -2.16
N HIS A 263 -3.93 16.47 -2.22
CA HIS A 263 -3.72 15.30 -1.36
C HIS A 263 -4.50 14.07 -1.84
N LEU A 264 -4.16 12.91 -1.28
CA LEU A 264 -5.02 11.73 -1.32
C LEU A 264 -6.21 11.90 -0.39
N CYS A 265 -7.39 11.51 -0.85
CA CYS A 265 -8.61 11.46 -0.05
C CYS A 265 -9.05 10.01 0.15
N PHE A 266 -9.12 9.58 1.40
CA PHE A 266 -9.78 8.33 1.77
C PHE A 266 -11.30 8.51 1.65
N SER A 267 -11.97 7.54 1.04
CA SER A 267 -13.42 7.58 0.88
C SER A 267 -14.08 6.53 1.76
N ARG A 268 -15.20 6.88 2.38
CA ARG A 268 -16.04 5.94 3.14
C ARG A 268 -17.14 5.32 2.28
N SER A 269 -17.10 5.55 0.97
CA SER A 269 -17.99 4.90 0.03
C SER A 269 -17.69 3.40 -0.06
N PRO A 270 -18.71 2.52 -0.13
CA PRO A 270 -18.50 1.09 -0.29
C PRO A 270 -17.83 0.72 -1.62
N LEU A 271 -17.93 1.59 -2.63
CA LEU A 271 -17.41 1.33 -3.98
C LEU A 271 -16.07 2.01 -4.27
N LEU A 272 -15.81 3.16 -3.66
CA LEU A 272 -14.61 3.96 -3.88
C LEU A 272 -13.79 4.01 -2.59
N SER A 273 -12.62 3.41 -2.59
CA SER A 273 -11.76 3.38 -1.40
C SER A 273 -10.95 4.67 -1.24
N VAL A 274 -10.39 5.16 -2.34
CA VAL A 274 -9.46 6.29 -2.33
C VAL A 274 -9.47 6.99 -3.68
N TYR A 275 -9.24 8.30 -3.68
CA TYR A 275 -9.09 9.09 -4.90
C TYR A 275 -8.16 10.28 -4.68
N ALA A 276 -7.65 10.82 -5.77
CA ALA A 276 -6.92 12.09 -5.79
C ALA A 276 -7.25 12.82 -7.09
N ASP A 277 -7.30 14.15 -7.03
CA ASP A 277 -7.35 14.98 -8.23
C ASP A 277 -5.93 15.16 -8.76
N MET A 278 -5.55 14.36 -9.76
CA MET A 278 -4.20 14.35 -10.31
C MET A 278 -3.83 15.66 -11.00
N SER A 279 -4.82 16.42 -11.48
CA SER A 279 -4.60 17.76 -12.00
C SER A 279 -4.28 18.82 -10.92
N THR A 280 -4.35 18.42 -9.65
CA THR A 280 -3.89 19.23 -8.51
C THR A 280 -2.67 18.62 -7.85
N THR A 281 -2.61 17.28 -7.73
CA THR A 281 -1.57 16.59 -6.94
C THR A 281 -0.30 16.29 -7.73
N CYS A 282 -0.36 16.20 -9.06
CA CYS A 282 0.75 15.79 -9.90
C CYS A 282 1.17 16.92 -10.86
N LYS A 283 2.45 17.30 -10.81
CA LYS A 283 3.00 18.42 -11.59
C LYS A 283 2.83 18.24 -13.10
N GLU A 284 3.02 17.01 -13.62
CA GLU A 284 2.89 16.72 -15.05
C GLU A 284 1.46 16.90 -15.57
N TYR A 285 0.45 16.68 -14.70
CA TYR A 285 -0.97 16.70 -15.07
C TYR A 285 -1.69 17.97 -14.59
N TYR A 286 -0.93 18.93 -14.06
CA TYR A 286 -1.50 20.14 -13.47
C TYR A 286 -2.43 20.90 -14.44
N ASP A 287 -3.63 21.20 -13.97
CA ASP A 287 -4.63 22.01 -14.67
C ASP A 287 -5.44 22.82 -13.64
N GLU A 288 -5.51 24.13 -13.82
CA GLU A 288 -6.24 25.03 -12.90
C GLU A 288 -7.75 24.97 -13.09
N GLU A 289 -8.21 24.67 -14.30
CA GLU A 289 -9.61 24.77 -14.69
C GLU A 289 -10.33 23.41 -14.65
N LYS A 290 -9.60 22.31 -14.79
CA LYS A 290 -10.14 20.97 -14.97
C LYS A 290 -9.62 20.00 -13.93
N SER A 291 -10.43 18.97 -13.63
CA SER A 291 -10.05 17.86 -12.72
C SER A 291 -9.80 16.57 -13.51
N MET A 292 -8.81 15.78 -13.00
CA MET A 292 -8.49 14.45 -13.52
C MET A 292 -8.32 13.46 -12.37
#